data_d1af1b2ee4979545af00dc1ce5ab2a36
#
_entry.id   d1af1b2ee4979545af00dc1ce5ab2a36
#
_cell.length_a   1.000
_cell.length_b   1.000
_cell.length_c   1.000
_cell.angle_alpha   90.00
_cell.angle_beta   90.00
_cell.angle_gamma   90.00
#
_symmetry.space_group_name_H-M   'P 1'
#
loop_
_entity.id
_entity.type
_entity.pdbx_description
1 polymer ?
#
loop_
_entity_poly.entity_id
_entity_poly.type
_entity_poly.pdbx_seq_one_letter_code
_entity_poly.pdbx_strand_id
1 'polypeptide(L)'
;MPFSNTDPEGVWLGRAEIDGLGPVVVTIRDGYLLDITSRNSATTRDVLEKSNATEFVKTCKGTPLAAISDIPPTIKWLAPCDFQAIKACGVTFIGSMIERVIEEQAAGDFERAHEVRIQITNRLGENLSEIVPGSNEAGEVKRILIEQGLWSQYLEVGIG
;
A
#
# COMPACT_ATOMS: atom_id res chain seq x y z
N MET A 1 -12.45 -11.63 -3.11
CA MET A 1 -12.67 -11.07 -1.75
C MET A 1 -11.41 -10.35 -1.32
N PRO A 2 -11.46 -9.16 -0.72
CA PRO A 2 -10.25 -8.40 -0.34
C PRO A 2 -9.39 -9.08 0.74
N PHE A 3 -9.85 -10.17 1.35
CA PHE A 3 -9.19 -10.87 2.45
C PHE A 3 -8.82 -12.32 2.15
N SER A 4 -8.79 -12.74 0.88
CA SER A 4 -8.46 -14.13 0.50
C SER A 4 -7.03 -14.57 0.87
N ASN A 5 -6.13 -13.62 1.16
CA ASN A 5 -4.73 -13.85 1.50
C ASN A 5 -4.36 -13.22 2.86
N THR A 6 -5.32 -13.03 3.77
CA THR A 6 -5.00 -12.51 5.10
C THR A 6 -4.25 -13.57 5.89
N ASP A 7 -3.11 -13.18 6.48
CA ASP A 7 -2.42 -14.00 7.46
C ASP A 7 -3.34 -14.22 8.68
N PRO A 8 -3.69 -15.46 9.04
CA PRO A 8 -4.57 -15.74 10.17
C PRO A 8 -3.98 -15.29 11.51
N GLU A 9 -2.66 -15.16 11.62
CA GLU A 9 -1.96 -14.63 12.81
C GLU A 9 -1.83 -13.10 12.78
N GLY A 10 -2.20 -12.47 11.67
CA GLY A 10 -2.10 -11.03 11.47
C GLY A 10 -3.05 -10.25 12.37
N VAL A 11 -2.61 -9.06 12.79
CA VAL A 11 -3.45 -8.08 13.50
C VAL A 11 -3.85 -6.99 12.52
N TRP A 12 -5.13 -6.90 12.28
CA TRP A 12 -5.67 -6.02 11.24
C TRP A 12 -6.32 -4.78 11.86
N LEU A 13 -6.02 -3.62 11.30
CA LEU A 13 -6.62 -2.35 11.65
C LEU A 13 -7.06 -1.66 10.37
N GLY A 14 -8.29 -1.18 10.34
CA GLY A 14 -8.85 -0.52 9.18
C GLY A 14 -9.95 0.46 9.53
N ARG A 15 -10.60 0.98 8.49
CA ARG A 15 -11.72 1.89 8.62
C ARG A 15 -12.83 1.50 7.64
N ALA A 16 -14.04 1.67 8.09
CA ALA A 16 -15.23 1.47 7.26
C ALA A 16 -16.24 2.59 7.49
N GLU A 17 -17.02 2.90 6.46
CA GLU A 17 -18.20 3.72 6.54
C GLU A 17 -19.41 2.79 6.72
N ILE A 18 -20.16 3.01 7.76
CA ILE A 18 -21.39 2.27 8.05
C ILE A 18 -22.58 3.19 7.84
N ASP A 19 -23.53 2.76 7.02
CA ASP A 19 -24.73 3.56 6.75
C ASP A 19 -25.50 3.89 8.04
N GLY A 20 -25.84 5.16 8.21
CA GLY A 20 -26.50 5.69 9.40
C GLY A 20 -25.63 5.84 10.65
N LEU A 21 -24.38 5.35 10.66
CA LEU A 21 -23.44 5.48 11.78
C LEU A 21 -22.26 6.38 11.45
N GLY A 22 -21.78 6.33 10.20
CA GLY A 22 -20.59 7.06 9.75
C GLY A 22 -19.31 6.24 9.81
N PRO A 23 -18.14 6.90 9.77
CA PRO A 23 -16.84 6.23 9.81
C PRO A 23 -16.57 5.55 11.15
N VAL A 24 -16.13 4.30 11.10
CA VAL A 24 -15.76 3.49 12.27
C VAL A 24 -14.37 2.90 12.10
N VAL A 25 -13.70 2.65 13.21
CA VAL A 25 -12.43 1.90 13.26
C VAL A 25 -12.75 0.42 13.38
N VAL A 26 -12.19 -0.39 12.49
CA VAL A 26 -12.52 -1.80 12.42
C VAL A 26 -11.29 -2.70 12.56
N THR A 27 -11.51 -3.90 13.03
CA THR A 27 -10.52 -4.99 13.04
C THR A 27 -11.19 -6.31 12.62
N ILE A 28 -10.35 -7.31 12.35
CA ILE A 28 -10.79 -8.68 12.06
C ILE A 28 -10.33 -9.58 13.19
N ARG A 29 -11.26 -10.29 13.81
CA ARG A 29 -11.00 -11.35 14.80
C ARG A 29 -12.00 -12.48 14.67
N ASP A 30 -11.53 -13.70 14.83
CA ASP A 30 -12.36 -14.92 14.88
C ASP A 30 -13.32 -15.07 13.69
N GLY A 31 -12.88 -14.60 12.50
CA GLY A 31 -13.70 -14.65 11.28
C GLY A 31 -14.75 -13.54 11.16
N TYR A 32 -14.74 -12.54 12.05
CA TYR A 32 -15.67 -11.42 12.03
C TYR A 32 -14.96 -10.08 11.84
N LEU A 33 -15.62 -9.20 11.10
CA LEU A 33 -15.33 -7.77 11.09
C LEU A 33 -15.98 -7.15 12.33
N LEU A 34 -15.18 -6.48 13.15
CA LEU A 34 -15.61 -5.87 14.41
C LEU A 34 -15.41 -4.37 14.34
N ASP A 35 -16.43 -3.60 14.78
CA ASP A 35 -16.27 -2.19 15.12
C ASP A 35 -15.63 -2.09 16.52
N ILE A 36 -14.46 -1.47 16.58
CA ILE A 36 -13.70 -1.20 17.81
C ILE A 36 -13.67 0.29 18.16
N THR A 37 -14.50 1.10 17.50
CA THR A 37 -14.62 2.52 17.79
C THR A 37 -15.08 2.73 19.23
N SER A 38 -14.40 3.61 19.91
CA SER A 38 -14.72 3.98 21.28
C SER A 38 -14.31 5.43 21.55
N ARG A 39 -14.69 5.97 22.71
CA ARG A 39 -14.28 7.32 23.12
C ARG A 39 -12.74 7.50 23.13
N ASN A 40 -11.98 6.43 23.41
CA ASN A 40 -10.52 6.45 23.48
C ASN A 40 -9.83 5.85 22.25
N SER A 41 -10.58 5.56 21.20
CA SER A 41 -10.12 5.03 19.91
C SER A 41 -11.14 5.40 18.82
N ALA A 42 -11.43 6.69 18.72
CA ALA A 42 -12.37 7.22 17.73
C ALA A 42 -11.79 7.18 16.31
N THR A 43 -10.47 7.18 16.20
CA THR A 43 -9.73 7.21 14.94
C THR A 43 -8.65 6.13 14.92
N THR A 44 -8.16 5.76 13.73
CA THR A 44 -7.00 4.86 13.61
C THR A 44 -5.75 5.49 14.20
N ARG A 45 -5.63 6.82 14.14
CA ARG A 45 -4.57 7.55 14.82
C ARG A 45 -4.58 7.28 16.31
N ASP A 46 -5.75 7.40 16.98
CA ASP A 46 -5.84 7.14 18.43
C ASP A 46 -5.40 5.73 18.81
N VAL A 47 -5.66 4.76 17.94
CA VAL A 47 -5.21 3.38 18.12
C VAL A 47 -3.71 3.27 17.96
N LEU A 48 -3.15 3.83 16.88
CA LEU A 48 -1.72 3.71 16.54
C LEU A 48 -0.80 4.47 17.50
N GLU A 49 -1.30 5.52 18.16
CA GLU A 49 -0.56 6.29 19.17
C GLU A 49 -0.53 5.62 20.56
N LYS A 50 -1.24 4.49 20.73
CA LYS A 50 -1.14 3.72 21.98
C LYS A 50 0.23 3.05 22.13
N SER A 51 0.75 3.00 23.34
CA SER A 51 2.05 2.35 23.65
C SER A 51 2.09 0.87 23.26
N ASN A 52 0.94 0.20 23.22
CA ASN A 52 0.79 -1.19 22.75
C ASN A 52 -0.43 -1.32 21.84
N ALA A 53 -0.35 -0.70 20.65
CA ALA A 53 -1.43 -0.69 19.66
C ALA A 53 -1.86 -2.10 19.23
N THR A 54 -0.90 -2.99 19.02
CA THR A 54 -1.14 -4.38 18.61
C THR A 54 -1.95 -5.14 19.65
N GLU A 55 -1.56 -5.07 20.91
CA GLU A 55 -2.26 -5.74 22.01
C GLU A 55 -3.65 -5.15 22.21
N PHE A 56 -3.78 -3.82 22.11
CA PHE A 56 -5.07 -3.17 22.17
C PHE A 56 -6.02 -3.70 21.08
N VAL A 57 -5.58 -3.77 19.82
CA VAL A 57 -6.42 -4.27 18.72
C VAL A 57 -6.80 -5.74 18.91
N LYS A 58 -5.90 -6.56 19.49
CA LYS A 58 -6.18 -7.97 19.80
C LYS A 58 -7.23 -8.15 20.88
N THR A 59 -7.25 -7.28 21.90
CA THR A 59 -7.99 -7.53 23.14
C THR A 59 -9.14 -6.57 23.41
N CYS A 60 -9.19 -5.41 22.74
CA CYS A 60 -10.25 -4.43 22.95
C CYS A 60 -11.65 -5.01 22.67
N LYS A 61 -12.65 -4.48 23.35
CA LYS A 61 -14.04 -4.82 23.09
C LYS A 61 -14.42 -4.34 21.68
N GLY A 62 -15.04 -5.22 20.90
CA GLY A 62 -15.55 -4.90 19.56
C GLY A 62 -17.00 -5.36 19.41
N THR A 63 -17.74 -4.65 18.56
CA THR A 63 -19.11 -5.01 18.17
C THR A 63 -19.06 -5.70 16.82
N PRO A 64 -19.54 -6.95 16.67
CA PRO A 64 -19.60 -7.63 15.38
C PRO A 64 -20.44 -6.85 14.38
N LEU A 65 -19.89 -6.63 13.18
CA LEU A 65 -20.57 -5.99 12.06
C LEU A 65 -21.01 -7.01 11.02
N ALA A 66 -20.12 -7.92 10.66
CA ALA A 66 -20.37 -8.97 9.66
C ALA A 66 -19.38 -10.12 9.79
N ALA A 67 -19.74 -11.31 9.30
CA ALA A 67 -18.75 -12.35 9.02
C ALA A 67 -17.88 -11.95 7.82
N ILE A 68 -16.58 -12.25 7.85
CA ILE A 68 -15.66 -11.92 6.75
C ILE A 68 -16.09 -12.58 5.44
N SER A 69 -16.67 -13.77 5.54
CA SER A 69 -17.19 -14.50 4.37
C SER A 69 -18.39 -13.84 3.70
N ASP A 70 -19.08 -12.94 4.41
CA ASP A 70 -20.33 -12.31 3.93
C ASP A 70 -20.43 -10.86 4.43
N ILE A 71 -19.52 -10.00 3.92
CA ILE A 71 -19.54 -8.56 4.23
C ILE A 71 -20.57 -7.88 3.32
N PRO A 72 -21.62 -7.27 3.89
CA PRO A 72 -22.65 -6.63 3.11
C PRO A 72 -22.13 -5.38 2.37
N PRO A 73 -22.69 -5.05 1.20
CA PRO A 73 -22.26 -3.88 0.39
C PRO A 73 -22.56 -2.52 1.06
N THR A 74 -23.33 -2.51 2.12
CA THR A 74 -23.59 -1.34 2.97
C THR A 74 -22.39 -0.92 3.81
N ILE A 75 -21.40 -1.82 3.98
CA ILE A 75 -20.12 -1.51 4.60
C ILE A 75 -19.15 -1.07 3.50
N LYS A 76 -18.77 0.22 3.49
CA LYS A 76 -17.84 0.80 2.53
C LYS A 76 -16.46 0.92 3.16
N TRP A 77 -15.45 0.36 2.51
CA TRP A 77 -14.08 0.48 2.97
C TRP A 77 -13.55 1.90 2.79
N LEU A 78 -12.91 2.43 3.81
CA LEU A 78 -12.20 3.70 3.80
C LEU A 78 -10.70 3.45 3.78
N ALA A 79 -9.91 4.49 3.46
CA ALA A 79 -8.46 4.43 3.66
C ALA A 79 -8.15 4.06 5.12
N PRO A 80 -7.19 3.15 5.38
CA PRO A 80 -6.86 2.71 6.74
C PRO A 80 -6.17 3.78 7.59
N CYS A 81 -6.00 4.97 7.07
CA CYS A 81 -5.41 6.14 7.71
C CYS A 81 -6.40 7.30 7.74
N ASP A 82 -6.30 8.14 8.78
CA ASP A 82 -7.13 9.35 8.93
C ASP A 82 -6.29 10.60 9.24
N PHE A 83 -5.94 10.86 10.49
CA PHE A 83 -5.26 12.08 10.91
C PHE A 83 -3.76 11.91 11.19
N GLN A 84 -3.23 10.71 11.06
CA GLN A 84 -1.79 10.47 11.22
C GLN A 84 -0.99 10.99 10.04
N ALA A 85 0.28 11.34 10.29
CA ALA A 85 1.24 11.59 9.23
C ALA A 85 1.50 10.30 8.44
N ILE A 86 1.51 10.42 7.11
CA ILE A 86 1.78 9.30 6.22
C ILE A 86 3.15 9.51 5.60
N LYS A 87 4.03 8.52 5.72
CA LYS A 87 5.34 8.50 5.07
C LYS A 87 5.40 7.32 4.11
N ALA A 88 5.48 7.59 2.82
CA ALA A 88 5.75 6.60 1.80
C ALA A 88 7.27 6.36 1.74
N CYS A 89 7.69 5.12 1.91
CA CYS A 89 9.11 4.75 1.99
C CYS A 89 9.67 4.23 0.67
N GLY A 90 8.84 4.00 -0.34
CA GLY A 90 9.29 3.51 -1.64
C GLY A 90 8.16 3.27 -2.63
N VAL A 91 8.55 2.98 -3.85
CA VAL A 91 7.65 2.63 -4.94
C VAL A 91 7.87 1.16 -5.29
N THR A 92 6.87 0.32 -5.06
CA THR A 92 6.95 -1.14 -5.30
C THR A 92 6.41 -1.56 -6.66
N PHE A 93 5.80 -0.63 -7.40
CA PHE A 93 5.25 -0.89 -8.75
C PHE A 93 6.24 -0.39 -9.80
N ILE A 94 6.77 -1.29 -10.61
CA ILE A 94 7.76 -0.98 -11.65
C ILE A 94 7.26 0.11 -12.61
N GLY A 95 5.99 0.07 -13.02
CA GLY A 95 5.41 1.12 -13.86
C GLY A 95 5.50 2.51 -13.23
N SER A 96 5.14 2.65 -11.96
CA SER A 96 5.25 3.93 -11.23
C SER A 96 6.69 4.37 -11.04
N MET A 97 7.60 3.42 -10.86
CA MET A 97 9.03 3.66 -10.76
C MET A 97 9.60 4.24 -12.06
N ILE A 98 9.25 3.64 -13.21
CA ILE A 98 9.70 4.11 -14.53
C ILE A 98 9.21 5.52 -14.78
N GLU A 99 7.95 5.84 -14.47
CA GLU A 99 7.45 7.20 -14.61
C GLU A 99 8.22 8.21 -13.75
N ARG A 100 8.66 7.82 -12.52
CA ARG A 100 9.52 8.66 -11.69
C ARG A 100 10.90 8.89 -12.31
N VAL A 101 11.51 7.87 -12.90
CA VAL A 101 12.78 8.02 -13.62
C VAL A 101 12.62 8.96 -14.81
N ILE A 102 11.54 8.81 -15.57
CA ILE A 102 11.23 9.68 -16.72
C ILE A 102 11.07 11.14 -16.26
N GLU A 103 10.25 11.38 -15.22
CA GLU A 103 10.05 12.71 -14.65
C GLU A 103 11.36 13.36 -14.18
N GLU A 104 12.22 12.59 -13.49
CA GLU A 104 13.50 13.05 -12.98
C GLU A 104 14.47 13.42 -14.13
N GLN A 105 14.56 12.56 -15.15
CA GLN A 105 15.43 12.77 -16.30
C GLN A 105 14.94 13.87 -17.24
N ALA A 106 13.64 14.03 -17.36
CA ALA A 106 13.02 15.04 -18.20
C ALA A 106 13.10 16.45 -17.60
N ALA A 107 13.15 16.57 -16.26
CA ALA A 107 13.19 17.85 -15.56
C ALA A 107 12.10 18.85 -16.02
N GLY A 108 10.92 18.34 -16.37
CA GLY A 108 9.79 19.13 -16.87
C GLY A 108 9.75 19.35 -18.40
N ASP A 109 10.72 18.80 -19.15
CA ASP A 109 10.73 18.83 -20.62
C ASP A 109 9.95 17.64 -21.19
N PHE A 110 8.88 17.93 -21.93
CA PHE A 110 7.97 16.91 -22.48
C PHE A 110 8.62 16.05 -23.59
N GLU A 111 9.41 16.68 -24.47
CA GLU A 111 10.10 15.97 -25.56
C GLU A 111 11.15 15.02 -24.99
N ARG A 112 11.90 15.47 -24.02
CA ARG A 112 12.90 14.66 -23.31
C ARG A 112 12.23 13.52 -22.54
N ALA A 113 11.07 13.73 -21.93
CA ALA A 113 10.31 12.67 -21.29
C ALA A 113 9.91 11.55 -22.27
N HIS A 114 9.51 11.94 -23.48
CA HIS A 114 9.16 11.00 -24.53
C HIS A 114 10.37 10.19 -25.00
N GLU A 115 11.50 10.83 -25.23
CA GLU A 115 12.78 10.17 -25.61
C GLU A 115 13.24 9.17 -24.54
N VAL A 116 13.23 9.55 -23.27
CA VAL A 116 13.61 8.69 -22.15
C VAL A 116 12.68 7.48 -22.05
N ARG A 117 11.38 7.69 -22.23
CA ARG A 117 10.39 6.58 -22.24
C ARG A 117 10.69 5.57 -23.34
N ILE A 118 10.95 6.03 -24.57
CA ILE A 118 11.31 5.17 -25.69
C ILE A 118 12.60 4.38 -25.39
N GLN A 119 13.63 5.03 -24.85
CA GLN A 119 14.88 4.38 -24.50
C GLN A 119 14.69 3.28 -23.46
N ILE A 120 13.92 3.53 -22.41
CA ILE A 120 13.62 2.57 -21.36
C ILE A 120 12.83 1.38 -21.94
N THR A 121 11.76 1.64 -22.67
CA THR A 121 10.89 0.59 -23.26
C THR A 121 11.66 -0.29 -24.25
N ASN A 122 12.47 0.29 -25.11
CA ASN A 122 13.27 -0.45 -26.10
C ASN A 122 14.32 -1.38 -25.46
N ARG A 123 14.79 -1.08 -24.24
CA ARG A 123 15.87 -1.84 -23.59
C ARG A 123 15.37 -2.83 -22.56
N LEU A 124 14.31 -2.49 -21.85
CA LEU A 124 13.78 -3.35 -20.79
C LEU A 124 12.64 -4.26 -21.24
N GLY A 125 12.10 -4.01 -22.45
CA GLY A 125 10.95 -4.75 -22.99
C GLY A 125 9.63 -4.34 -22.37
N GLU A 126 8.54 -4.99 -22.82
CA GLU A 126 7.17 -4.66 -22.40
C GLU A 126 6.74 -5.33 -21.08
N ASN A 127 7.49 -6.35 -20.60
CA ASN A 127 7.09 -7.21 -19.48
C ASN A 127 7.64 -6.77 -18.12
N LEU A 128 7.93 -5.50 -17.95
CA LEU A 128 8.46 -4.95 -16.68
C LEU A 128 7.53 -5.17 -15.48
N SER A 129 6.23 -5.29 -15.70
CA SER A 129 5.24 -5.54 -14.64
C SER A 129 5.30 -6.95 -14.04
N GLU A 130 5.99 -7.88 -14.69
CA GLU A 130 6.13 -9.27 -14.25
C GLU A 130 7.42 -9.51 -13.43
N ILE A 131 8.30 -8.52 -13.36
CA ILE A 131 9.56 -8.63 -12.60
C ILE A 131 9.26 -8.66 -11.11
N VAL A 132 9.75 -9.71 -10.47
CA VAL A 132 9.62 -9.87 -9.01
C VAL A 132 10.76 -9.11 -8.32
N PRO A 133 10.48 -8.18 -7.37
CA PRO A 133 11.51 -7.49 -6.60
C PRO A 133 12.47 -8.49 -5.93
N GLY A 134 13.77 -8.20 -5.99
CA GLY A 134 14.83 -9.08 -5.43
C GLY A 134 15.18 -10.29 -6.27
N SER A 135 14.56 -10.49 -7.46
CA SER A 135 14.92 -11.56 -8.40
C SER A 135 16.22 -11.26 -9.18
N ASN A 136 16.75 -12.28 -9.86
CA ASN A 136 17.88 -12.09 -10.75
C ASN A 136 17.55 -11.13 -11.91
N GLU A 137 16.33 -11.20 -12.41
CA GLU A 137 15.81 -10.32 -13.46
C GLU A 137 15.77 -8.88 -12.97
N ALA A 138 15.33 -8.63 -11.73
CA ALA A 138 15.37 -7.31 -11.09
C ALA A 138 16.81 -6.79 -10.99
N GLY A 139 17.76 -7.63 -10.60
CA GLY A 139 19.18 -7.30 -10.56
C GLY A 139 19.75 -6.93 -11.93
N GLU A 140 19.34 -7.61 -12.99
CA GLU A 140 19.76 -7.31 -14.35
C GLU A 140 19.18 -5.96 -14.85
N VAL A 141 17.91 -5.67 -14.56
CA VAL A 141 17.30 -4.36 -14.84
C VAL A 141 18.05 -3.24 -14.12
N LYS A 142 18.38 -3.45 -12.83
CA LYS A 142 19.20 -2.49 -12.05
C LYS A 142 20.52 -2.21 -12.74
N ARG A 143 21.25 -3.26 -13.16
CA ARG A 143 22.54 -3.12 -13.85
C ARG A 143 22.42 -2.33 -15.14
N ILE A 144 21.40 -2.62 -15.97
CA ILE A 144 21.14 -1.90 -17.23
C ILE A 144 20.87 -0.42 -16.96
N LEU A 145 20.04 -0.10 -15.98
CA LEU A 145 19.70 1.29 -15.65
C LEU A 145 20.92 2.08 -15.14
N ILE A 146 21.79 1.43 -14.34
CA ILE A 146 23.06 2.04 -13.88
C ILE A 146 23.98 2.35 -15.06
N GLU A 147 24.18 1.39 -15.97
CA GLU A 147 25.03 1.52 -17.17
C GLU A 147 24.54 2.63 -18.11
N GLN A 148 23.23 2.92 -18.09
CA GLN A 148 22.62 3.95 -18.90
C GLN A 148 22.61 5.34 -18.22
N GLY A 149 23.06 5.44 -16.97
CA GLY A 149 22.94 6.66 -16.19
C GLY A 149 21.48 7.02 -15.81
N LEU A 150 20.59 6.05 -15.87
CA LEU A 150 19.16 6.21 -15.54
C LEU A 150 18.84 5.74 -14.12
N TRP A 151 19.85 5.34 -13.34
CA TRP A 151 19.66 4.93 -11.95
C TRP A 151 19.29 6.13 -11.08
N SER A 152 18.23 5.98 -10.30
CA SER A 152 17.76 6.96 -9.34
C SER A 152 17.58 6.31 -7.96
N GLN A 153 17.68 7.11 -6.90
CA GLN A 153 17.46 6.63 -5.53
C GLN A 153 16.06 6.01 -5.32
N TYR A 154 15.08 6.37 -6.15
CA TYR A 154 13.73 5.79 -6.11
C TYR A 154 13.68 4.36 -6.61
N LEU A 155 14.65 3.94 -7.41
CA LEU A 155 14.75 2.59 -7.96
C LEU A 155 15.24 1.57 -6.93
N GLU A 156 16.04 2.00 -5.96
CA GLU A 156 16.64 1.14 -4.92
C GLU A 156 15.57 0.37 -4.14
N VAL A 157 14.46 1.02 -3.85
CA VAL A 157 13.36 0.43 -3.05
C VAL A 157 12.44 -0.46 -3.89
N GLY A 158 12.36 -0.22 -5.21
CA GLY A 158 11.49 -0.99 -6.10
C GLY A 158 12.12 -2.26 -6.68
N ILE A 159 13.45 -2.30 -6.80
CA ILE A 159 14.19 -3.39 -7.45
C ILE A 159 15.17 -4.09 -6.50
N GLY A 160 15.61 -3.38 -5.44
CA GLY A 160 16.65 -3.82 -4.52
C GLY A 160 16.30 -4.99 -3.63
#